data_47b50384d52d5cd6d100e3e86a5f5a88
#
_entry.id   47b50384d52d5cd6d100e3e86a5f5a88
#
_cell.length_a   1.000
_cell.length_b   1.000
_cell.length_c   1.000
_cell.angle_alpha   90.00
_cell.angle_beta   90.00
_cell.angle_gamma   90.00
#
_symmetry.space_group_name_H-M   'P 1'
#
loop_
_entity.id
_entity.type
_entity.pdbx_description
1 polymer ?
#
loop_
_entity_poly.entity_id
_entity_poly.type
_entity_poly.pdbx_seq_one_letter_code
_entity_poly.pdbx_strand_id
1 'polypeptide(L)'
;MEYEVPASSVEAYQETGFAVLPAVIDDRTLGMLREECAYFVGYTDAGMDAQGVEVMGITHRGKRYFISNRYRSSARLADFLFGALMAEITTSFLGESVFLFNEQWVVKGADQGMKFAWHQDSGYVKAFDPATTHPPYLTCWCALDDMTESNGTISVLPHDVLGTRNHIFDHEREQGSNDLIGYAGAESGEVITMGAGSVAVFSSTSLHRSGPNTTDQQRRVYLAQYSSSPLMSSTGELWAQAVPFITQGEVVYSKQDDLDDSAVSPRIRKTIRAKPKQHG
;
A
#
# COMPACT_ATOMS: atom_id res chain seq x y z
N MET A 1 -26.89 -1.45 -4.58
CA MET A 1 -26.35 -0.64 -5.69
C MET A 1 -24.88 -0.96 -5.77
N GLU A 2 -24.40 -1.18 -6.97
CA GLU A 2 -22.98 -1.34 -7.22
C GLU A 2 -22.32 0.04 -7.02
N TYR A 3 -21.17 0.09 -6.38
CA TYR A 3 -20.46 1.35 -6.15
C TYR A 3 -19.91 1.87 -7.49
N GLU A 4 -20.01 3.15 -7.72
CA GLU A 4 -19.44 3.84 -8.88
C GLU A 4 -18.55 4.98 -8.39
N VAL A 5 -17.33 5.08 -8.92
CA VAL A 5 -16.39 6.15 -8.55
C VAL A 5 -16.89 7.47 -9.13
N PRO A 6 -17.08 8.52 -8.29
CA PRO A 6 -17.50 9.82 -8.79
C PRO A 6 -16.49 10.42 -9.79
N ALA A 7 -16.97 10.95 -10.90
CA ALA A 7 -16.12 11.61 -11.89
C ALA A 7 -15.26 12.72 -11.27
N SER A 8 -15.80 13.47 -10.30
CA SER A 8 -15.06 14.48 -9.55
C SER A 8 -13.85 13.94 -8.77
N SER A 9 -13.91 12.68 -8.32
CA SER A 9 -12.78 12.02 -7.66
C SER A 9 -11.67 11.66 -8.65
N VAL A 10 -12.05 11.28 -9.87
CA VAL A 10 -11.09 11.02 -10.97
C VAL A 10 -10.42 12.33 -11.38
N GLU A 11 -11.19 13.42 -11.54
CA GLU A 11 -10.67 14.75 -11.85
C GLU A 11 -9.71 15.24 -10.76
N ALA A 12 -10.08 15.13 -9.48
CA ALA A 12 -9.22 15.51 -8.37
C ALA A 12 -7.90 14.73 -8.37
N TYR A 13 -7.95 13.41 -8.58
CA TYR A 13 -6.75 12.58 -8.69
C TYR A 13 -5.86 13.00 -9.88
N GLN A 14 -6.47 13.29 -11.03
CA GLN A 14 -5.73 13.75 -12.20
C GLN A 14 -5.06 15.11 -11.96
N GLU A 15 -5.70 16.00 -11.22
CA GLU A 15 -5.19 17.34 -10.92
C GLU A 15 -4.14 17.31 -9.80
N THR A 16 -4.44 16.70 -8.67
CA THR A 16 -3.62 16.78 -7.45
C THR A 16 -2.75 15.55 -7.20
N GLY A 17 -3.05 14.42 -7.82
CA GLY A 17 -2.40 13.13 -7.59
C GLY A 17 -3.04 12.28 -6.50
N PHE A 18 -4.17 12.70 -5.90
CA PHE A 18 -4.90 11.92 -4.92
C PHE A 18 -6.39 12.26 -4.87
N ALA A 19 -7.18 11.35 -4.31
CA ALA A 19 -8.60 11.57 -4.00
C ALA A 19 -9.02 10.72 -2.81
N VAL A 20 -10.14 11.05 -2.17
CA VAL A 20 -10.75 10.26 -1.09
C VAL A 20 -12.09 9.73 -1.55
N LEU A 21 -12.31 8.45 -1.39
CA LEU A 21 -13.56 7.73 -1.65
C LEU A 21 -14.19 7.37 -0.30
N PRO A 22 -15.20 8.13 0.17
CA PRO A 22 -15.72 7.97 1.54
C PRO A 22 -16.64 6.76 1.67
N ALA A 23 -16.41 5.95 2.73
CA ALA A 23 -17.29 4.85 3.17
C ALA A 23 -17.67 3.85 2.06
N VAL A 24 -16.69 3.43 1.25
CA VAL A 24 -16.92 2.52 0.11
C VAL A 24 -16.75 1.03 0.49
N ILE A 25 -16.09 0.75 1.61
CA ILE A 25 -15.93 -0.61 2.15
C ILE A 25 -17.06 -0.85 3.16
N ASP A 26 -17.90 -1.84 2.92
CA ASP A 26 -19.00 -2.20 3.82
C ASP A 26 -18.51 -2.75 5.17
N ASP A 27 -19.39 -2.71 6.18
CA ASP A 27 -19.07 -3.12 7.57
C ASP A 27 -18.59 -4.57 7.67
N ARG A 28 -19.14 -5.48 6.86
CA ARG A 28 -18.76 -6.90 6.85
C ARG A 28 -17.34 -7.07 6.34
N THR A 29 -17.03 -6.44 5.22
CA THR A 29 -15.69 -6.44 4.61
C THR A 29 -14.69 -5.73 5.53
N LEU A 30 -15.06 -4.61 6.14
CA LEU A 30 -14.26 -3.88 7.11
C LEU A 30 -13.95 -4.75 8.35
N GLY A 31 -14.94 -5.45 8.87
CA GLY A 31 -14.76 -6.42 9.96
C GLY A 31 -13.78 -7.51 9.61
N MET A 32 -13.93 -8.09 8.43
CA MET A 32 -13.03 -9.13 7.89
C MET A 32 -11.58 -8.61 7.78
N LEU A 33 -11.39 -7.43 7.22
CA LEU A 33 -10.04 -6.83 7.09
C LEU A 33 -9.38 -6.57 8.46
N ARG A 34 -10.18 -6.16 9.45
CA ARG A 34 -9.67 -5.98 10.84
C ARG A 34 -9.23 -7.30 11.48
N GLU A 35 -9.98 -8.39 11.27
CA GLU A 35 -9.62 -9.73 11.74
C GLU A 35 -8.32 -10.22 11.12
N GLU A 36 -8.19 -10.12 9.79
CA GLU A 36 -6.98 -10.50 9.07
C GLU A 36 -5.77 -9.66 9.51
N CYS A 37 -5.96 -8.34 9.71
CA CYS A 37 -4.93 -7.45 10.24
C CYS A 37 -4.42 -7.95 11.61
N ALA A 38 -5.32 -8.22 12.54
CA ALA A 38 -4.96 -8.70 13.89
C ALA A 38 -4.20 -10.04 13.82
N TYR A 39 -4.66 -10.96 12.96
CA TYR A 39 -3.98 -12.23 12.74
C TYR A 39 -2.55 -12.04 12.23
N PHE A 40 -2.33 -11.22 11.19
CA PHE A 40 -1.00 -11.04 10.61
C PHE A 40 -0.06 -10.21 11.49
N VAL A 41 -0.56 -9.30 12.31
CA VAL A 41 0.23 -8.63 13.34
C VAL A 41 0.74 -9.64 14.36
N GLY A 42 -0.15 -10.47 14.94
CA GLY A 42 0.24 -11.52 15.88
C GLY A 42 1.20 -12.56 15.27
N TYR A 43 0.98 -12.94 14.02
CA TYR A 43 1.89 -13.82 13.27
C TYR A 43 3.29 -13.19 13.10
N THR A 44 3.34 -11.89 12.82
CA THR A 44 4.60 -11.16 12.67
C THR A 44 5.34 -11.07 14.01
N ASP A 45 4.63 -10.76 15.10
CA ASP A 45 5.19 -10.70 16.45
C ASP A 45 5.77 -12.06 16.86
N ALA A 46 5.05 -13.14 16.65
CA ALA A 46 5.54 -14.49 16.93
C ALA A 46 6.80 -14.82 16.11
N GLY A 47 6.86 -14.38 14.84
CA GLY A 47 8.05 -14.54 14.01
C GLY A 47 9.25 -13.71 14.49
N MET A 48 9.02 -12.52 15.02
CA MET A 48 10.04 -11.67 15.63
C MET A 48 10.53 -12.25 16.94
N ASP A 49 9.64 -12.78 17.79
CA ASP A 49 9.99 -13.50 19.03
C ASP A 49 10.91 -14.70 18.73
N ALA A 50 10.55 -15.52 17.76
CA ALA A 50 11.33 -16.68 17.36
C ALA A 50 12.74 -16.32 16.85
N GLN A 51 12.95 -15.10 16.37
CA GLN A 51 14.23 -14.58 15.90
C GLN A 51 14.96 -13.73 16.96
N GLY A 52 14.30 -13.41 18.08
CA GLY A 52 14.86 -12.53 19.12
C GLY A 52 15.10 -11.09 18.64
N VAL A 53 14.24 -10.55 17.75
CA VAL A 53 14.41 -9.21 17.16
C VAL A 53 13.21 -8.31 17.46
N GLU A 54 13.47 -7.01 17.66
CA GLU A 54 12.46 -5.97 17.84
C GLU A 54 12.27 -5.12 16.57
N VAL A 55 13.17 -5.27 15.59
CA VAL A 55 13.13 -4.53 14.33
C VAL A 55 13.34 -5.48 13.15
N MET A 56 12.49 -5.41 12.15
CA MET A 56 12.60 -6.17 10.91
C MET A 56 12.30 -5.25 9.70
N GLY A 57 13.36 -4.81 9.02
CA GLY A 57 13.24 -3.81 7.96
C GLY A 57 12.73 -2.48 8.52
N ILE A 58 11.56 -2.04 8.03
CA ILE A 58 10.87 -0.84 8.52
C ILE A 58 9.78 -1.15 9.56
N THR A 59 9.61 -2.41 9.93
CA THR A 59 8.73 -2.85 11.03
C THR A 59 9.47 -2.72 12.36
N HIS A 60 8.87 -2.02 13.31
CA HIS A 60 9.31 -1.86 14.69
C HIS A 60 8.19 -2.37 15.59
N ARG A 61 8.44 -3.45 16.32
CA ARG A 61 7.46 -4.17 17.14
C ARG A 61 6.70 -3.23 18.07
N GLY A 62 5.38 -3.37 18.13
CA GLY A 62 4.49 -2.57 18.95
C GLY A 62 4.33 -1.10 18.52
N LYS A 63 5.19 -0.60 17.63
CA LYS A 63 5.22 0.81 17.20
C LYS A 63 4.72 1.01 15.79
N ARG A 64 5.20 0.20 14.85
CA ARG A 64 4.87 0.33 13.44
C ARG A 64 5.08 -1.01 12.72
N TYR A 65 4.08 -1.44 11.94
CA TYR A 65 4.15 -2.66 11.15
C TYR A 65 3.95 -2.36 9.67
N PHE A 66 4.78 -3.00 8.83
CA PHE A 66 4.61 -3.16 7.40
C PHE A 66 4.66 -4.65 7.07
N ILE A 67 3.50 -5.25 6.77
CA ILE A 67 3.34 -6.69 6.57
C ILE A 67 2.83 -6.94 5.16
N SER A 68 3.73 -7.29 4.25
CA SER A 68 3.43 -7.40 2.82
C SER A 68 3.23 -8.85 2.36
N ASN A 69 2.58 -9.02 1.21
CA ASN A 69 2.46 -10.28 0.46
C ASN A 69 1.77 -11.39 1.24
N ARG A 70 0.63 -11.08 1.90
CA ARG A 70 -0.12 -12.00 2.76
C ARG A 70 -1.43 -12.49 2.16
N TYR A 71 -1.96 -11.86 1.12
CA TYR A 71 -3.27 -12.22 0.57
C TYR A 71 -3.36 -13.68 0.11
N ARG A 72 -2.26 -14.27 -0.35
CA ARG A 72 -2.22 -15.69 -0.75
C ARG A 72 -2.46 -16.66 0.39
N SER A 73 -2.32 -16.19 1.62
CA SER A 73 -2.60 -16.97 2.83
C SER A 73 -4.07 -16.88 3.28
N SER A 74 -4.88 -16.05 2.64
CA SER A 74 -6.29 -15.84 2.97
C SER A 74 -7.13 -15.67 1.70
N ALA A 75 -8.06 -16.60 1.47
CA ALA A 75 -9.01 -16.49 0.35
C ALA A 75 -9.87 -15.20 0.45
N ARG A 76 -10.18 -14.76 1.68
CA ARG A 76 -10.97 -13.55 1.92
C ARG A 76 -10.25 -12.28 1.45
N LEU A 77 -8.92 -12.23 1.58
CA LEU A 77 -8.12 -11.11 1.09
C LEU A 77 -8.04 -11.10 -0.44
N ALA A 78 -7.91 -12.27 -1.07
CA ALA A 78 -7.96 -12.38 -2.52
C ALA A 78 -9.32 -11.91 -3.07
N ASP A 79 -10.43 -12.34 -2.44
CA ASP A 79 -11.79 -11.91 -2.82
C ASP A 79 -11.97 -10.38 -2.68
N PHE A 80 -11.33 -9.74 -1.71
CA PHE A 80 -11.33 -8.28 -1.58
C PHE A 80 -10.49 -7.60 -2.66
N LEU A 81 -9.23 -8.02 -2.83
CA LEU A 81 -8.29 -7.38 -3.75
C LEU A 81 -8.70 -7.49 -5.22
N PHE A 82 -9.37 -8.58 -5.58
CA PHE A 82 -9.80 -8.87 -6.94
C PHE A 82 -11.33 -8.84 -7.10
N GLY A 83 -12.03 -8.24 -6.13
CA GLY A 83 -13.48 -8.10 -6.12
C GLY A 83 -13.97 -6.86 -6.86
N ALA A 84 -15.30 -6.76 -7.00
CA ALA A 84 -15.97 -5.72 -7.78
C ALA A 84 -15.64 -4.29 -7.33
N LEU A 85 -15.55 -4.03 -6.01
CA LEU A 85 -15.18 -2.71 -5.50
C LEU A 85 -13.79 -2.28 -6.00
N MET A 86 -12.80 -3.17 -5.89
CA MET A 86 -11.44 -2.85 -6.33
C MET A 86 -11.33 -2.80 -7.85
N ALA A 87 -12.15 -3.57 -8.58
CA ALA A 87 -12.25 -3.48 -10.03
C ALA A 87 -12.74 -2.10 -10.46
N GLU A 88 -13.85 -1.63 -9.88
CA GLU A 88 -14.39 -0.29 -10.14
C GLU A 88 -13.37 0.80 -9.82
N ILE A 89 -12.77 0.78 -8.62
CA ILE A 89 -11.77 1.78 -8.24
C ILE A 89 -10.58 1.75 -9.21
N THR A 90 -9.99 0.59 -9.45
CA THR A 90 -8.76 0.52 -10.25
C THR A 90 -8.99 0.85 -11.71
N THR A 91 -10.11 0.44 -12.30
CA THR A 91 -10.47 0.77 -13.69
C THR A 91 -10.70 2.26 -13.88
N SER A 92 -11.37 2.92 -12.92
CA SER A 92 -11.62 4.36 -12.96
C SER A 92 -10.33 5.21 -13.00
N PHE A 93 -9.26 4.75 -12.34
CA PHE A 93 -8.00 5.51 -12.24
C PHE A 93 -6.89 5.01 -13.17
N LEU A 94 -6.87 3.72 -13.54
CA LEU A 94 -5.81 3.12 -14.36
C LEU A 94 -6.26 2.71 -15.76
N GLY A 95 -7.58 2.61 -16.01
CA GLY A 95 -8.14 2.17 -17.28
C GLY A 95 -8.29 0.66 -17.38
N GLU A 96 -8.31 0.13 -18.62
CA GLU A 96 -8.78 -1.22 -18.96
C GLU A 96 -7.76 -2.35 -18.68
N SER A 97 -6.56 -2.02 -18.23
CA SER A 97 -5.53 -3.01 -17.88
C SER A 97 -5.02 -2.74 -16.47
N VAL A 98 -5.16 -3.74 -15.58
CA VAL A 98 -4.77 -3.61 -14.17
C VAL A 98 -4.10 -4.88 -13.68
N PHE A 99 -2.97 -4.70 -12.99
CA PHE A 99 -2.19 -5.74 -12.34
C PHE A 99 -2.02 -5.40 -10.88
N LEU A 100 -2.18 -6.37 -9.97
CA LEU A 100 -1.78 -6.19 -8.58
C LEU A 100 -0.25 -6.16 -8.50
N PHE A 101 0.28 -5.04 -8.02
CA PHE A 101 1.72 -4.82 -7.86
C PHE A 101 2.22 -5.18 -6.46
N ASN A 102 1.50 -4.75 -5.43
CA ASN A 102 1.86 -4.99 -4.03
C ASN A 102 0.61 -4.90 -3.14
N GLU A 103 0.65 -5.55 -1.98
CA GLU A 103 -0.30 -5.32 -0.88
C GLU A 103 0.40 -5.42 0.46
N GLN A 104 -0.06 -4.63 1.43
CA GLN A 104 0.51 -4.66 2.77
C GLN A 104 -0.42 -4.08 3.83
N TRP A 105 -0.28 -4.59 5.04
CA TRP A 105 -0.81 -3.96 6.24
C TRP A 105 0.14 -2.86 6.69
N VAL A 106 -0.41 -1.69 7.01
CA VAL A 106 0.32 -0.56 7.58
C VAL A 106 -0.36 -0.20 8.90
N VAL A 107 0.28 -0.63 10.01
CA VAL A 107 -0.28 -0.47 11.35
C VAL A 107 0.62 0.41 12.19
N LYS A 108 0.02 1.34 12.92
CA LYS A 108 0.69 2.13 13.97
C LYS A 108 0.18 1.68 15.32
N GLY A 109 1.10 1.34 16.22
CA GLY A 109 0.78 1.00 17.60
C GLY A 109 0.15 2.17 18.36
N ALA A 110 -0.54 1.87 19.45
CA ALA A 110 -1.06 2.86 20.38
C ALA A 110 0.09 3.60 21.10
N ASP A 111 -0.13 4.86 21.47
CA ASP A 111 0.75 5.71 22.30
C ASP A 111 2.18 5.97 21.79
N GLN A 112 2.73 5.08 21.00
CA GLN A 112 4.11 5.11 20.53
C GLN A 112 4.25 4.86 19.02
N GLY A 113 3.16 5.00 18.28
CA GLY A 113 3.17 4.79 16.83
C GLY A 113 4.14 5.74 16.13
N MET A 114 5.12 5.19 15.40
CA MET A 114 6.16 5.98 14.74
C MET A 114 5.61 6.79 13.57
N LYS A 115 6.15 7.99 13.35
CA LYS A 115 5.98 8.72 12.09
C LYS A 115 6.53 7.92 10.90
N PHE A 116 6.17 8.32 9.69
CA PHE A 116 6.79 7.88 8.45
C PHE A 116 7.14 9.11 7.61
N ALA A 117 8.38 9.16 7.10
CA ALA A 117 8.93 10.34 6.46
C ALA A 117 8.24 10.66 5.12
N TRP A 118 8.42 11.88 4.60
CA TRP A 118 8.00 12.25 3.26
C TRP A 118 8.68 11.38 2.21
N HIS A 119 7.90 10.66 1.44
CA HIS A 119 8.38 9.78 0.38
C HIS A 119 7.38 9.70 -0.77
N GLN A 120 7.83 9.17 -1.88
CA GLN A 120 7.03 8.69 -2.99
C GLN A 120 7.13 7.17 -3.01
N ASP A 121 6.04 6.46 -3.26
CA ASP A 121 6.08 5.00 -3.39
C ASP A 121 7.03 4.58 -4.52
N SER A 122 7.02 5.30 -5.65
CA SER A 122 7.98 5.14 -6.75
C SER A 122 9.44 5.40 -6.34
N GLY A 123 9.66 6.15 -5.28
CA GLY A 123 10.99 6.39 -4.73
C GLY A 123 11.66 5.12 -4.19
N TYR A 124 10.87 4.18 -3.66
CA TYR A 124 11.38 2.86 -3.26
C TYR A 124 11.83 2.05 -4.47
N VAL A 125 11.10 2.12 -5.58
CA VAL A 125 11.50 1.45 -6.83
C VAL A 125 12.81 2.04 -7.33
N LYS A 126 12.89 3.38 -7.45
CA LYS A 126 14.08 4.11 -7.92
C LYS A 126 15.30 3.91 -7.01
N ALA A 127 15.12 3.88 -5.69
CA ALA A 127 16.21 3.69 -4.75
C ALA A 127 16.87 2.30 -4.86
N PHE A 128 16.10 1.28 -5.23
CA PHE A 128 16.62 -0.09 -5.43
C PHE A 128 17.12 -0.33 -6.85
N ASP A 129 16.57 0.34 -7.85
CA ASP A 129 16.93 0.22 -9.25
C ASP A 129 16.84 1.58 -9.96
N PRO A 130 17.88 2.42 -9.83
CA PRO A 130 17.88 3.79 -10.35
C PRO A 130 17.68 3.92 -11.86
N ALA A 131 17.94 2.85 -12.62
CA ALA A 131 17.76 2.82 -14.07
C ALA A 131 16.35 2.37 -14.50
N THR A 132 15.52 1.92 -13.57
CA THR A 132 14.15 1.52 -13.87
C THR A 132 13.28 2.73 -14.16
N THR A 133 12.48 2.61 -15.23
CA THR A 133 11.40 3.56 -15.55
C THR A 133 10.07 2.82 -15.57
N HIS A 134 9.05 3.44 -15.04
CA HIS A 134 7.69 2.90 -15.04
C HIS A 134 6.65 4.02 -15.02
N PRO A 135 5.44 3.81 -15.59
CA PRO A 135 4.34 4.73 -15.37
C PRO A 135 3.97 4.76 -13.88
N PRO A 136 3.40 5.87 -13.37
CA PRO A 136 2.87 5.89 -12.02
C PRO A 136 1.86 4.76 -11.78
N TYR A 137 1.92 4.14 -10.62
CA TYR A 137 0.93 3.16 -10.18
C TYR A 137 0.03 3.73 -9.09
N LEU A 138 -1.13 3.11 -8.90
CA LEU A 138 -2.16 3.54 -7.98
C LEU A 138 -1.95 2.89 -6.62
N THR A 139 -1.95 3.68 -5.56
CA THR A 139 -2.06 3.20 -4.18
C THR A 139 -3.48 3.41 -3.69
N CYS A 140 -4.13 2.32 -3.26
CA CYS A 140 -5.41 2.32 -2.56
C CYS A 140 -5.15 2.11 -1.07
N TRP A 141 -5.29 3.17 -0.27
CA TRP A 141 -5.03 3.21 1.15
C TRP A 141 -6.36 3.06 1.91
N CYS A 142 -6.74 1.80 2.23
CA CYS A 142 -8.01 1.43 2.83
C CYS A 142 -7.98 1.66 4.34
N ALA A 143 -8.75 2.63 4.83
CA ALA A 143 -8.85 2.97 6.24
C ALA A 143 -9.66 1.91 7.00
N LEU A 144 -9.02 1.21 7.93
CA LEU A 144 -9.73 0.25 8.80
C LEU A 144 -10.24 0.89 10.08
N ASP A 145 -9.74 2.05 10.42
CA ASP A 145 -10.15 2.88 11.56
C ASP A 145 -10.42 4.31 11.07
N ASP A 146 -11.05 5.14 11.88
CA ASP A 146 -11.15 6.56 11.58
C ASP A 146 -9.76 7.17 11.51
N MET A 147 -9.51 7.98 10.49
CA MET A 147 -8.21 8.61 10.23
C MET A 147 -8.23 10.06 10.68
N THR A 148 -7.35 10.36 11.64
CA THR A 148 -7.19 11.70 12.23
C THR A 148 -5.71 12.08 12.30
N GLU A 149 -5.43 13.35 12.47
CA GLU A 149 -4.06 13.82 12.66
C GLU A 149 -3.42 13.19 13.90
N SER A 150 -4.17 13.06 15.01
CA SER A 150 -3.69 12.51 16.28
C SER A 150 -3.32 11.02 16.22
N ASN A 151 -3.97 10.23 15.35
CA ASN A 151 -3.61 8.81 15.18
C ASN A 151 -2.63 8.57 14.03
N GLY A 152 -2.09 9.64 13.47
CA GLY A 152 -1.06 9.58 12.45
C GLY A 152 -1.57 9.15 11.09
N THR A 153 -2.67 9.77 10.64
CA THR A 153 -3.11 9.69 9.24
C THR A 153 -2.05 10.17 8.27
N ILE A 154 -2.27 10.01 6.98
CA ILE A 154 -1.37 10.53 5.95
C ILE A 154 -1.61 12.02 5.69
N SER A 155 -0.51 12.72 5.34
CA SER A 155 -0.55 13.99 4.64
C SER A 155 -0.01 13.79 3.23
N VAL A 156 -0.63 14.41 2.23
CA VAL A 156 -0.25 14.30 0.82
C VAL A 156 0.06 15.69 0.28
N LEU A 157 1.10 15.82 -0.51
CA LEU A 157 1.39 17.05 -1.26
C LEU A 157 0.80 16.95 -2.66
N PRO A 158 -0.09 17.89 -3.06
CA PRO A 158 -0.55 17.98 -4.43
C PRO A 158 0.59 18.07 -5.43
N HIS A 159 0.41 17.51 -6.63
CA HIS A 159 1.46 17.41 -7.63
C HIS A 159 2.05 18.77 -8.07
N ASP A 160 1.26 19.83 -8.06
CA ASP A 160 1.67 21.17 -8.48
C ASP A 160 2.59 21.87 -7.47
N VAL A 161 2.53 21.50 -6.19
CA VAL A 161 3.35 22.10 -5.13
C VAL A 161 4.85 21.88 -5.38
N LEU A 162 5.25 20.69 -5.81
CA LEU A 162 6.66 20.34 -6.06
C LEU A 162 6.90 19.68 -7.43
N GLY A 163 5.93 19.75 -8.34
CA GLY A 163 6.05 19.20 -9.70
C GLY A 163 6.19 17.68 -9.76
N THR A 164 5.56 16.95 -8.86
CA THR A 164 5.79 15.50 -8.69
C THR A 164 5.03 14.61 -9.68
N ARG A 165 4.13 15.13 -10.51
CA ARG A 165 3.31 14.32 -11.44
C ARG A 165 4.13 13.30 -12.26
N ASN A 166 5.26 13.74 -12.81
CA ASN A 166 6.16 12.94 -13.63
C ASN A 166 7.59 12.92 -13.09
N HIS A 167 7.76 13.27 -11.81
CA HIS A 167 9.08 13.37 -11.21
C HIS A 167 9.17 12.54 -9.93
N ILE A 168 10.18 11.68 -9.88
CA ILE A 168 10.51 10.90 -8.70
C ILE A 168 11.80 11.49 -8.12
N PHE A 169 11.71 12.03 -6.90
CA PHE A 169 12.87 12.54 -6.17
C PHE A 169 13.89 11.41 -5.87
N ASP A 170 15.11 11.78 -5.62
CA ASP A 170 16.06 10.87 -5.02
C ASP A 170 15.71 10.68 -3.54
N HIS A 171 15.76 9.43 -3.08
CA HIS A 171 15.42 9.09 -1.72
C HIS A 171 16.67 8.63 -0.97
N GLU A 172 16.85 9.15 0.24
CA GLU A 172 17.94 8.78 1.14
C GLU A 172 17.40 7.99 2.34
N ARG A 173 18.16 7.00 2.80
CA ARG A 173 17.77 6.18 3.94
C ARG A 173 18.07 6.91 5.26
N GLU A 174 17.03 7.06 6.09
CA GLU A 174 17.16 7.60 7.45
C GLU A 174 17.73 6.52 8.39
N GLN A 175 18.75 6.89 9.16
CA GLN A 175 19.27 6.01 10.19
C GLN A 175 18.29 5.89 11.37
N GLY A 176 18.10 4.68 11.87
CA GLY A 176 17.23 4.38 13.01
C GLY A 176 15.81 3.98 12.62
N SER A 177 15.12 4.71 11.75
CA SER A 177 13.78 4.34 11.27
C SER A 177 13.83 3.37 10.07
N ASN A 178 14.90 3.41 9.30
CA ASN A 178 15.07 2.80 7.98
C ASN A 178 14.12 3.34 6.89
N ASP A 179 13.44 4.46 7.14
CA ASP A 179 12.59 5.12 6.15
C ASP A 179 13.43 5.64 4.97
N LEU A 180 12.84 5.72 3.79
CA LEU A 180 13.38 6.48 2.68
C LEU A 180 12.77 7.88 2.70
N ILE A 181 13.61 8.91 2.73
CA ILE A 181 13.22 10.32 2.73
C ILE A 181 13.40 10.87 1.32
N GLY A 182 12.31 11.23 0.66
CA GLY A 182 12.33 11.88 -0.66
C GLY A 182 12.23 13.40 -0.59
N TYR A 183 11.82 13.94 0.57
CA TYR A 183 11.66 15.38 0.76
C TYR A 183 11.86 15.77 2.22
N ALA A 184 12.64 16.80 2.45
CA ALA A 184 12.97 17.33 3.79
C ALA A 184 12.61 18.83 3.94
N GLY A 185 11.77 19.37 3.05
CA GLY A 185 11.36 20.78 3.10
C GLY A 185 10.24 21.06 4.12
N ALA A 186 9.73 22.28 4.10
CA ALA A 186 8.80 22.81 5.10
C ALA A 186 7.32 22.58 4.78
N GLU A 187 6.97 22.07 3.60
CA GLU A 187 5.58 21.90 3.18
C GLU A 187 4.85 20.92 4.11
N SER A 188 3.67 21.33 4.58
CA SER A 188 2.87 20.50 5.50
C SER A 188 2.05 19.43 4.78
N GLY A 189 1.67 19.70 3.53
CA GLY A 189 0.71 18.89 2.77
C GLY A 189 -0.72 19.00 3.29
N GLU A 190 -1.63 18.33 2.60
CA GLU A 190 -3.02 18.18 2.99
C GLU A 190 -3.18 16.97 3.90
N VAL A 191 -3.71 17.17 5.10
CA VAL A 191 -4.00 16.09 6.06
C VAL A 191 -5.27 15.37 5.64
N ILE A 192 -5.18 14.08 5.38
CA ILE A 192 -6.31 13.26 4.94
C ILE A 192 -7.07 12.73 6.16
N THR A 193 -8.19 13.37 6.49
CA THR A 193 -9.11 12.87 7.52
C THR A 193 -10.28 12.16 6.87
N MET A 194 -10.59 10.93 7.32
CA MET A 194 -11.69 10.14 6.76
C MET A 194 -12.14 9.06 7.74
N GLY A 195 -13.41 8.67 7.65
CA GLY A 195 -13.97 7.58 8.45
C GLY A 195 -13.47 6.20 8.03
N ALA A 196 -13.56 5.24 8.93
CA ALA A 196 -13.31 3.84 8.65
C ALA A 196 -14.17 3.36 7.46
N GLY A 197 -13.63 2.47 6.62
CA GLY A 197 -14.28 2.02 5.39
C GLY A 197 -14.07 2.93 4.19
N SER A 198 -13.40 4.09 4.36
CA SER A 198 -13.01 4.96 3.26
C SER A 198 -11.70 4.49 2.60
N VAL A 199 -11.48 4.89 1.35
CA VAL A 199 -10.23 4.62 0.61
C VAL A 199 -9.64 5.94 0.13
N ALA A 200 -8.42 6.25 0.55
CA ALA A 200 -7.64 7.29 -0.10
C ALA A 200 -6.88 6.66 -1.27
N VAL A 201 -7.06 7.21 -2.47
CA VAL A 201 -6.31 6.79 -3.65
C VAL A 201 -5.26 7.85 -3.98
N PHE A 202 -4.03 7.45 -4.27
CA PHE A 202 -2.99 8.36 -4.66
C PHE A 202 -1.97 7.74 -5.61
N SER A 203 -1.34 8.60 -6.40
CA SER A 203 -0.29 8.21 -7.34
C SER A 203 0.98 7.80 -6.60
N SER A 204 1.68 6.80 -7.10
CA SER A 204 2.98 6.40 -6.58
C SER A 204 4.05 7.50 -6.65
N THR A 205 3.80 8.56 -7.42
CA THR A 205 4.66 9.76 -7.51
C THR A 205 4.21 10.88 -6.57
N SER A 206 3.06 10.77 -5.89
CA SER A 206 2.63 11.74 -4.89
C SER A 206 3.49 11.65 -3.64
N LEU A 207 4.06 12.78 -3.22
CA LEU A 207 4.75 12.86 -1.94
C LEU A 207 3.73 12.75 -0.80
N HIS A 208 3.97 11.82 0.10
CA HIS A 208 3.14 11.63 1.29
C HIS A 208 3.97 11.25 2.51
N ARG A 209 3.43 11.53 3.67
CA ARG A 209 4.00 11.16 4.97
C ARG A 209 2.91 10.78 5.94
N SER A 210 3.26 10.29 7.12
CA SER A 210 2.29 10.14 8.21
C SER A 210 2.90 10.52 9.56
N GLY A 211 2.12 11.25 10.38
CA GLY A 211 2.48 11.63 11.74
C GLY A 211 2.61 10.42 12.69
N PRO A 212 3.07 10.61 13.92
CA PRO A 212 3.00 9.56 14.94
C PRO A 212 1.55 9.28 15.33
N ASN A 213 1.26 8.09 15.84
CA ASN A 213 0.02 7.81 16.53
C ASN A 213 0.23 8.11 18.02
N THR A 214 -0.50 9.10 18.53
CA THR A 214 -0.45 9.53 19.94
C THR A 214 -1.71 9.15 20.71
N THR A 215 -2.59 8.36 20.09
CA THR A 215 -3.83 7.87 20.72
C THR A 215 -3.62 6.51 21.39
N ASP A 216 -4.53 6.15 22.28
CA ASP A 216 -4.55 4.87 22.99
C ASP A 216 -5.06 3.69 22.15
N GLN A 217 -5.33 3.91 20.85
CA GLN A 217 -5.81 2.89 19.93
C GLN A 217 -4.81 2.68 18.77
N GLN A 218 -4.72 1.46 18.28
CA GLN A 218 -3.99 1.19 17.04
C GLN A 218 -4.66 1.87 15.85
N ARG A 219 -3.87 2.33 14.90
CA ARG A 219 -4.34 2.81 13.60
C ARG A 219 -3.95 1.82 12.51
N ARG A 220 -4.94 1.22 11.85
CA ARG A 220 -4.79 0.12 10.89
C ARG A 220 -5.20 0.55 9.50
N VAL A 221 -4.42 0.13 8.53
CA VAL A 221 -4.66 0.33 7.10
C VAL A 221 -4.33 -0.94 6.35
N TYR A 222 -5.13 -1.25 5.34
CA TYR A 222 -4.77 -2.20 4.31
C TYR A 222 -4.48 -1.43 3.02
N LEU A 223 -3.25 -1.51 2.55
CA LEU A 223 -2.77 -0.81 1.36
C LEU A 223 -2.66 -1.81 0.23
N ALA A 224 -3.31 -1.51 -0.91
CA ALA A 224 -3.22 -2.28 -2.14
C ALA A 224 -2.72 -1.37 -3.27
N GLN A 225 -1.72 -1.85 -4.02
CA GLN A 225 -1.10 -1.10 -5.10
C GLN A 225 -1.30 -1.82 -6.42
N TYR A 226 -1.80 -1.09 -7.40
CA TYR A 226 -2.09 -1.61 -8.73
C TYR A 226 -1.40 -0.78 -9.81
N SER A 227 -0.97 -1.46 -10.88
CA SER A 227 -0.34 -0.81 -12.03
C SER A 227 -1.08 -1.11 -13.32
N SER A 228 -1.03 -0.20 -14.29
CA SER A 228 -1.61 -0.40 -15.63
C SER A 228 -0.77 -1.32 -16.52
N SER A 229 0.47 -1.61 -16.12
CA SER A 229 1.37 -2.53 -16.80
C SER A 229 2.35 -3.15 -15.79
N PRO A 230 2.93 -4.33 -16.07
CA PRO A 230 3.99 -4.90 -15.24
C PRO A 230 5.15 -3.94 -15.03
N LEU A 231 5.57 -3.72 -13.78
CA LEU A 231 6.79 -2.98 -13.48
C LEU A 231 8.00 -3.89 -13.69
N MET A 232 8.86 -3.50 -14.62
CA MET A 232 10.07 -4.26 -14.95
C MET A 232 11.28 -3.58 -14.32
N SER A 233 12.23 -4.38 -13.86
CA SER A 233 13.56 -3.89 -13.49
C SER A 233 14.35 -3.45 -14.71
N SER A 234 15.44 -2.73 -14.51
CA SER A 234 16.39 -2.37 -15.58
C SER A 234 17.04 -3.58 -16.26
N THR A 235 16.99 -4.75 -15.62
CA THR A 235 17.49 -6.03 -16.19
C THR A 235 16.41 -6.81 -16.94
N GLY A 236 15.18 -6.31 -17.04
CA GLY A 236 14.08 -6.95 -17.74
C GLY A 236 13.33 -8.03 -16.93
N GLU A 237 13.58 -8.12 -15.61
CA GLU A 237 12.81 -9.00 -14.72
C GLU A 237 11.67 -8.23 -14.06
N LEU A 238 10.63 -8.92 -13.59
CA LEU A 238 9.59 -8.29 -12.77
C LEU A 238 10.21 -7.70 -11.50
N TRP A 239 9.92 -6.42 -11.25
CA TRP A 239 10.40 -5.73 -10.05
C TRP A 239 9.82 -6.33 -8.75
N ALA A 240 8.53 -6.65 -8.73
CA ALA A 240 7.85 -7.31 -7.61
C ALA A 240 6.89 -8.41 -8.11
N GLN A 241 5.63 -8.05 -8.33
CA GLN A 241 4.62 -8.91 -8.92
C GLN A 241 3.77 -8.10 -9.91
N ALA A 242 3.15 -8.80 -10.84
CA ALA A 242 2.18 -8.26 -11.80
C ALA A 242 1.07 -9.30 -12.00
N VAL A 243 0.27 -9.51 -10.94
CA VAL A 243 -0.83 -10.47 -10.98
C VAL A 243 -1.96 -9.87 -11.82
N PRO A 244 -2.36 -10.50 -12.94
CA PRO A 244 -3.40 -9.97 -13.80
C PRO A 244 -4.71 -9.84 -13.01
N PHE A 245 -5.34 -8.66 -13.07
CA PHE A 245 -6.62 -8.41 -12.45
C PHE A 245 -7.67 -8.04 -13.49
N ILE A 246 -7.38 -7.03 -14.32
CA ILE A 246 -8.28 -6.57 -15.37
C ILE A 246 -7.55 -6.57 -16.71
N THR A 247 -8.20 -7.06 -17.74
CA THR A 247 -7.73 -7.03 -19.13
C THR A 247 -8.89 -6.66 -20.04
N GLN A 248 -8.73 -5.62 -20.85
CA GLN A 248 -9.78 -5.10 -21.75
C GLN A 248 -11.08 -4.77 -21.00
N GLY A 249 -10.96 -4.24 -19.76
CA GLY A 249 -12.09 -3.87 -18.92
C GLY A 249 -12.75 -5.04 -18.16
N GLU A 250 -12.36 -6.29 -18.42
CA GLU A 250 -12.94 -7.48 -17.80
C GLU A 250 -12.05 -8.03 -16.68
N VAL A 251 -12.67 -8.48 -15.58
CA VAL A 251 -11.96 -9.14 -14.48
C VAL A 251 -11.49 -10.50 -14.94
N VAL A 252 -10.17 -10.71 -14.96
CA VAL A 252 -9.53 -11.95 -15.43
C VAL A 252 -8.80 -12.72 -14.33
N TYR A 253 -8.74 -12.16 -13.11
CA TYR A 253 -8.01 -12.81 -12.01
C TYR A 253 -8.42 -14.26 -11.83
N SER A 254 -7.44 -15.15 -11.73
CA SER A 254 -7.62 -16.53 -11.30
C SER A 254 -6.62 -16.88 -10.21
N LYS A 255 -6.99 -17.76 -9.30
CA LYS A 255 -6.12 -18.21 -8.22
C LYS A 255 -4.85 -18.92 -8.71
N GLN A 256 -4.86 -19.42 -9.94
CA GLN A 256 -3.69 -20.04 -10.56
C GLN A 256 -2.61 -19.02 -10.90
N ASP A 257 -2.97 -17.78 -11.20
CA ASP A 257 -2.04 -16.70 -11.51
C ASP A 257 -1.15 -16.34 -10.32
N ASP A 258 -1.60 -16.60 -9.10
CA ASP A 258 -0.83 -16.37 -7.87
C ASP A 258 0.48 -17.17 -7.79
N LEU A 259 0.56 -18.26 -8.51
CA LEU A 259 1.70 -19.18 -8.53
C LEU A 259 2.48 -19.11 -9.83
N ASP A 260 1.98 -18.35 -10.82
CA ASP A 260 2.62 -18.24 -12.13
C ASP A 260 3.96 -17.50 -12.00
N ASP A 261 4.98 -18.09 -12.58
CA ASP A 261 6.34 -17.55 -12.59
C ASP A 261 6.45 -16.24 -13.40
N SER A 262 5.54 -16.01 -14.34
CA SER A 262 5.44 -14.76 -15.11
C SER A 262 4.79 -13.61 -14.31
N ALA A 263 4.01 -13.91 -13.29
CA ALA A 263 3.30 -12.92 -12.48
C ALA A 263 4.03 -12.51 -11.19
N VAL A 264 5.05 -13.26 -10.75
CA VAL A 264 5.72 -13.04 -9.46
C VAL A 264 7.24 -13.13 -9.58
N SER A 265 7.93 -12.06 -9.18
CA SER A 265 9.41 -12.04 -9.22
C SER A 265 10.04 -13.09 -8.30
N PRO A 266 11.26 -13.58 -8.60
CA PRO A 266 11.98 -14.53 -7.76
C PRO A 266 12.16 -14.04 -6.31
N ARG A 267 12.31 -12.73 -6.11
CA ARG A 267 12.46 -12.11 -4.79
C ARG A 267 11.20 -12.28 -3.95
N ILE A 268 10.05 -11.92 -4.49
CA ILE A 268 8.75 -12.02 -3.82
C ILE A 268 8.39 -13.50 -3.59
N ARG A 269 8.67 -14.36 -4.55
CA ARG A 269 8.42 -15.81 -4.44
C ARG A 269 9.14 -16.44 -3.26
N LYS A 270 10.38 -16.04 -2.97
CA LYS A 270 11.10 -16.50 -1.77
C LYS A 270 10.38 -16.09 -0.50
N THR A 271 9.83 -14.88 -0.45
CA THR A 271 9.07 -14.37 0.70
C THR A 271 7.77 -15.13 0.90
N ILE A 272 7.05 -15.43 -0.20
CA ILE A 272 5.78 -16.18 -0.16
C ILE A 272 6.02 -17.64 0.26
N ARG A 273 7.10 -18.27 -0.24
CA ARG A 273 7.43 -19.69 0.05
C ARG A 273 8.10 -19.92 1.39
N ALA A 274 8.58 -18.87 2.05
CA ALA A 274 9.14 -18.99 3.40
C ALA A 274 8.02 -19.39 4.38
N LYS A 275 7.74 -20.71 4.48
CA LYS A 275 6.90 -21.26 5.55
C LYS A 275 7.55 -20.93 6.88
N PRO A 276 6.77 -20.62 7.94
CA PRO A 276 7.30 -20.59 9.28
C PRO A 276 7.96 -21.96 9.53
N LYS A 277 9.18 -21.94 10.05
CA LYS A 277 9.81 -23.20 10.53
C LYS A 277 8.86 -23.77 11.57
N GLN A 278 8.24 -24.90 11.25
CA GLN A 278 7.54 -25.69 12.24
C GLN A 278 8.61 -26.14 13.25
N HIS A 279 8.58 -25.59 14.44
CA HIS A 279 9.32 -26.14 15.55
C HIS A 279 8.54 -27.38 15.99
N GLY A 280 9.13 -28.58 15.73
CA GLY A 280 8.71 -29.84 16.31
C GLY A 280 9.00 -29.88 17.80
#